data_5cb98f4c6d86e2626799223835dd6de9
#
_entry.id   5cb98f4c6d86e2626799223835dd6de9
#
_cell.length_a   1.000
_cell.length_b   1.000
_cell.length_c   1.000
_cell.angle_alpha   90.00
_cell.angle_beta   90.00
_cell.angle_gamma   90.00
#
_symmetry.space_group_name_H-M   'P 1'
#
loop_
_entity.id
_entity.type
_entity.pdbx_description
1 polymer ?
#
loop_
_entity_poly.entity_id
_entity_poly.type
_entity_poly.pdbx_seq_one_letter_code
_entity_poly.pdbx_strand_id
1 'polypeptide(L)'
;SLDRRQRQMCIRDSQEMINTFADVTDDPQFIHVDPERAKPIFGSTIAHGALMLSLSVGKGYETAIPVEGTKMAMNYGYDKIRFISPVPVDSKCRYNSTLVEVTEKPGDRWLLKFGIELEIEGQEKPGFVAENLAMIFV
;
A
#
# COMPACT_ATOMS: atom_id res chain seq x y z
N SER A 1 21.31 17.29 3.98
CA SER A 1 19.85 17.24 3.90
C SER A 1 19.44 15.90 3.32
N LEU A 2 18.71 15.11 4.10
CA LEU A 2 18.09 13.90 3.60
C LEU A 2 17.13 14.31 2.50
N ASP A 3 17.43 13.91 1.28
CA ASP A 3 16.55 14.11 0.14
C ASP A 3 15.28 13.28 0.33
N ARG A 4 14.27 13.90 0.91
CA ARG A 4 12.96 13.28 1.17
C ARG A 4 12.16 13.18 -0.12
N ARG A 5 12.74 12.63 -1.18
CA ARG A 5 12.05 12.48 -2.45
C ARG A 5 10.80 11.65 -2.27
N GLN A 6 9.68 12.26 -2.58
CA GLN A 6 8.42 11.56 -2.71
C GLN A 6 8.53 10.62 -3.90
N ARG A 7 8.25 9.34 -3.67
CA ARG A 7 8.24 8.34 -4.73
C ARG A 7 6.82 8.01 -5.11
N GLN A 8 6.59 7.94 -6.40
CA GLN A 8 5.29 7.67 -6.98
C GLN A 8 5.30 6.38 -7.77
N MET A 9 4.23 5.61 -7.61
CA MET A 9 4.08 4.33 -8.26
C MET A 9 2.62 4.09 -8.60
N CYS A 10 2.35 3.78 -9.88
CA CYS A 10 1.01 3.63 -10.40
C CYS A 10 0.60 2.16 -10.47
N ILE A 11 -0.64 1.88 -10.11
CA ILE A 11 -1.25 0.56 -10.22
C ILE A 11 -2.70 0.68 -10.68
N ARG A 12 -3.25 -0.45 -11.12
CA ARG A 12 -4.68 -0.60 -11.40
C ARG A 12 -5.18 -1.86 -10.70
N ASP A 13 -6.25 -1.74 -9.92
CA ASP A 13 -6.89 -2.85 -9.22
C ASP A 13 -7.92 -3.53 -10.14
N SER A 14 -7.50 -4.56 -10.85
CA SER A 14 -8.42 -5.35 -11.70
C SER A 14 -9.32 -6.26 -10.86
N GLN A 15 -10.50 -6.61 -11.42
CA GLN A 15 -11.39 -7.58 -10.76
C GLN A 15 -10.70 -8.94 -10.56
N GLU A 16 -9.85 -9.35 -11.51
CA GLU A 16 -9.09 -10.59 -11.40
C GLU A 16 -8.14 -10.56 -10.19
N MET A 17 -7.44 -9.45 -9.98
CA MET A 17 -6.56 -9.25 -8.81
C MET A 17 -7.35 -9.32 -7.51
N ILE A 18 -8.50 -8.66 -7.46
CA ILE A 18 -9.39 -8.65 -6.29
C ILE A 18 -9.91 -10.07 -5.99
N ASN A 19 -10.35 -10.79 -7.02
CA ASN A 19 -10.82 -12.16 -6.86
C ASN A 19 -9.73 -13.09 -6.35
N THR A 20 -8.51 -12.96 -6.88
CA THR A 20 -7.36 -13.74 -6.42
C THR A 20 -7.04 -13.46 -4.95
N PHE A 21 -7.06 -12.20 -4.55
CA PHE A 21 -6.85 -11.81 -3.15
C PHE A 21 -7.94 -12.38 -2.23
N ALA A 22 -9.20 -12.31 -2.68
CA ALA A 22 -10.33 -12.88 -1.94
C ALA A 22 -10.16 -14.38 -1.70
N ASP A 23 -9.67 -15.10 -2.72
CA ASP A 23 -9.44 -16.55 -2.63
C ASP A 23 -8.32 -16.88 -1.65
N VAL A 24 -7.16 -16.24 -1.76
CA VAL A 24 -6.01 -16.54 -0.90
C VAL A 24 -6.19 -16.11 0.54
N THR A 25 -7.03 -15.11 0.80
CA THR A 25 -7.32 -14.61 2.16
C THR A 25 -8.61 -15.15 2.76
N ASP A 26 -9.38 -15.92 1.99
CA ASP A 26 -10.69 -16.43 2.37
C ASP A 26 -11.66 -15.30 2.76
N ASP A 27 -11.62 -14.21 2.01
CA ASP A 27 -12.50 -13.05 2.18
C ASP A 27 -13.29 -12.75 0.89
N PRO A 28 -14.25 -13.61 0.52
CA PRO A 28 -15.06 -13.46 -0.69
C PRO A 28 -16.34 -12.62 -0.44
N GLN A 29 -16.27 -11.58 0.38
CA GLN A 29 -17.43 -10.75 0.63
C GLN A 29 -17.97 -10.13 -0.67
N PHE A 30 -19.29 -10.06 -0.79
CA PHE A 30 -19.96 -9.67 -2.04
C PHE A 30 -19.51 -8.29 -2.55
N ILE A 31 -19.15 -7.37 -1.68
CA ILE A 31 -18.72 -6.03 -2.07
C ILE A 31 -17.45 -6.04 -2.93
N HIS A 32 -16.66 -7.12 -2.85
CA HIS A 32 -15.42 -7.30 -3.61
C HIS A 32 -15.60 -8.17 -4.85
N VAL A 33 -16.45 -9.20 -4.78
CA VAL A 33 -16.47 -10.25 -5.81
C VAL A 33 -17.78 -10.36 -6.59
N ASP A 34 -18.84 -9.66 -6.19
CA ASP A 34 -20.16 -9.72 -6.85
C ASP A 34 -20.59 -8.35 -7.38
N PRO A 35 -20.30 -8.07 -8.66
CA PRO A 35 -20.62 -6.75 -9.24
C PRO A 35 -22.10 -6.36 -9.16
N GLU A 36 -23.02 -7.31 -9.35
CA GLU A 36 -24.45 -7.01 -9.32
C GLU A 36 -24.92 -6.56 -7.93
N ARG A 37 -24.44 -7.24 -6.89
CA ARG A 37 -24.81 -6.93 -5.50
C ARG A 37 -24.11 -5.67 -4.99
N ALA A 38 -22.89 -5.41 -5.42
CA ALA A 38 -22.12 -4.25 -4.99
C ALA A 38 -22.57 -2.94 -5.66
N LYS A 39 -23.06 -3.03 -6.90
CA LYS A 39 -23.43 -1.86 -7.71
C LYS A 39 -24.43 -0.90 -7.03
N PRO A 40 -25.52 -1.35 -6.39
CA PRO A 40 -26.45 -0.44 -5.73
C PRO A 40 -25.84 0.33 -4.54
N ILE A 41 -24.75 -0.17 -3.98
CA ILE A 41 -24.12 0.41 -2.78
C ILE A 41 -22.96 1.34 -3.16
N PHE A 42 -22.07 0.86 -4.01
CA PHE A 42 -20.81 1.55 -4.36
C PHE A 42 -20.71 1.97 -5.83
N GLY A 43 -21.65 1.59 -6.66
CA GLY A 43 -21.58 1.80 -8.12
C GLY A 43 -20.74 0.74 -8.84
N SER A 44 -19.96 -0.04 -8.13
CA SER A 44 -19.10 -1.13 -8.61
C SER A 44 -18.68 -1.99 -7.44
N THR A 45 -17.92 -3.07 -7.71
CA THR A 45 -17.13 -3.72 -6.67
C THR A 45 -15.99 -2.80 -6.23
N ILE A 46 -15.50 -3.04 -5.04
CA ILE A 46 -14.39 -2.30 -4.45
C ILE A 46 -13.27 -3.26 -4.05
N ALA A 47 -12.02 -2.77 -4.11
CA ALA A 47 -10.88 -3.54 -3.65
C ALA A 47 -10.87 -3.66 -2.13
N HIS A 48 -10.33 -4.77 -1.61
CA HIS A 48 -10.04 -4.90 -0.18
C HIS A 48 -9.02 -3.82 0.20
N GLY A 49 -9.25 -3.14 1.32
CA GLY A 49 -8.25 -2.21 1.84
C GLY A 49 -6.92 -2.90 2.11
N ALA A 50 -6.97 -4.12 2.64
CA ALA A 50 -5.78 -4.94 2.90
C ALA A 50 -5.02 -5.30 1.62
N LEU A 51 -5.70 -5.53 0.49
CA LEU A 51 -5.05 -5.74 -0.81
C LEU A 51 -4.23 -4.51 -1.21
N MET A 52 -4.86 -3.35 -1.17
CA MET A 52 -4.21 -2.10 -1.58
C MET A 52 -3.02 -1.77 -0.67
N LEU A 53 -3.14 -2.04 0.62
CA LEU A 53 -2.05 -1.88 1.58
C LEU A 53 -0.89 -2.84 1.28
N SER A 54 -1.19 -4.10 1.01
CA SER A 54 -0.18 -5.14 0.71
C SER A 54 0.60 -4.83 -0.56
N LEU A 55 -0.08 -4.33 -1.60
CA LEU A 55 0.57 -3.94 -2.85
C LEU A 55 1.58 -2.80 -2.65
N SER A 56 1.34 -1.92 -1.69
CA SER A 56 2.27 -0.81 -1.41
C SER A 56 3.66 -1.30 -0.98
N VAL A 57 3.71 -2.42 -0.27
CA VAL A 57 4.99 -3.02 0.18
C VAL A 57 5.74 -3.63 -0.99
N GLY A 58 5.12 -4.55 -1.73
CA GLY A 58 5.74 -5.23 -2.86
C GLY A 58 6.19 -4.26 -3.95
N LYS A 59 5.31 -3.34 -4.30
CA LYS A 59 5.63 -2.30 -5.28
C LYS A 59 6.69 -1.32 -4.77
N GLY A 60 6.74 -1.07 -3.47
CA GLY A 60 7.77 -0.23 -2.86
C GLY A 60 9.19 -0.70 -3.14
N TYR A 61 9.41 -2.01 -3.22
CA TYR A 61 10.73 -2.56 -3.56
C TYR A 61 11.19 -2.18 -4.97
N GLU A 62 10.27 -2.00 -5.92
CA GLU A 62 10.60 -1.62 -7.29
C GLU A 62 11.14 -0.19 -7.39
N THR A 63 10.75 0.67 -6.45
CA THR A 63 11.11 2.09 -6.43
C THR A 63 12.02 2.49 -5.28
N ALA A 64 12.41 1.54 -4.44
CA ALA A 64 13.25 1.79 -3.27
C ALA A 64 14.60 2.37 -3.67
N ILE A 65 15.08 3.33 -2.87
CA ILE A 65 16.46 3.79 -2.98
C ILE A 65 17.34 2.68 -2.39
N PRO A 66 18.33 2.18 -3.14
CA PRO A 66 19.26 1.22 -2.59
C PRO A 66 19.98 1.84 -1.38
N VAL A 67 19.94 1.16 -0.24
CA VAL A 67 20.76 1.50 0.92
C VAL A 67 22.02 0.67 0.82
N GLU A 68 23.17 1.34 0.74
CA GLU A 68 24.46 0.66 0.63
C GLU A 68 24.69 -0.30 1.81
N GLY A 69 25.16 -1.50 1.50
CA GLY A 69 25.42 -2.52 2.52
C GLY A 69 24.19 -3.30 2.98
N THR A 70 23.00 -3.07 2.41
CA THR A 70 21.80 -3.81 2.78
C THR A 70 21.92 -5.28 2.44
N LYS A 71 21.81 -6.14 3.46
CA LYS A 71 21.74 -7.59 3.31
C LYS A 71 20.31 -8.08 3.17
N MET A 72 19.38 -7.43 3.87
CA MET A 72 17.98 -7.84 3.93
C MET A 72 17.11 -6.65 4.35
N ALA A 73 15.90 -6.59 3.83
CA ALA A 73 14.87 -5.66 4.29
C ALA A 73 13.62 -6.46 4.66
N MET A 74 13.02 -6.12 5.79
CA MET A 74 11.80 -6.77 6.26
C MET A 74 10.72 -5.75 6.54
N ASN A 75 9.48 -6.08 6.19
CA ASN A 75 8.33 -5.31 6.64
C ASN A 75 8.17 -5.55 8.16
N TYR A 76 8.39 -4.50 8.94
CA TYR A 76 8.38 -4.59 10.41
C TYR A 76 7.01 -4.35 10.99
N GLY A 77 6.25 -3.42 10.39
CA GLY A 77 4.92 -3.10 10.87
C GLY A 77 4.39 -1.75 10.37
N TYR A 78 3.40 -1.28 11.08
CA TYR A 78 2.76 0.01 10.82
C TYR A 78 2.48 0.70 12.15
N ASP A 79 2.83 1.99 12.26
CA ASP A 79 2.46 2.80 13.41
C ASP A 79 1.02 3.31 13.29
N LYS A 80 0.57 3.48 12.03
CA LYS A 80 -0.76 4.02 11.75
C LYS A 80 -1.26 3.49 10.42
N ILE A 81 -2.53 3.12 10.37
CA ILE A 81 -3.26 2.78 9.14
C ILE A 81 -4.67 3.34 9.25
N ARG A 82 -5.13 4.02 8.21
CA ARG A 82 -6.52 4.48 8.07
C ARG A 82 -6.99 4.26 6.65
N PHE A 83 -8.05 3.47 6.49
CA PHE A 83 -8.76 3.32 5.23
C PHE A 83 -9.80 4.44 5.15
N ILE A 84 -9.64 5.35 4.22
CA ILE A 84 -10.42 6.58 4.15
C ILE A 84 -11.54 6.50 3.14
N SER A 85 -11.25 6.02 1.93
CA SER A 85 -12.22 5.91 0.85
C SER A 85 -12.19 4.55 0.19
N PRO A 86 -13.36 3.98 -0.19
CA PRO A 86 -13.40 2.77 -1.00
C PRO A 86 -12.65 2.98 -2.31
N VAL A 87 -11.94 1.95 -2.76
CA VAL A 87 -11.21 1.96 -4.04
C VAL A 87 -12.04 1.16 -5.05
N PRO A 88 -12.74 1.82 -5.99
CA PRO A 88 -13.50 1.11 -7.01
C PRO A 88 -12.62 0.21 -7.87
N VAL A 89 -13.18 -0.90 -8.35
CA VAL A 89 -12.49 -1.77 -9.31
C VAL A 89 -12.03 -0.98 -10.54
N ASP A 90 -10.88 -1.36 -11.09
CA ASP A 90 -10.25 -0.71 -12.27
C ASP A 90 -9.89 0.77 -12.07
N SER A 91 -9.69 1.18 -10.82
CA SER A 91 -9.18 2.52 -10.53
C SER A 91 -7.70 2.63 -10.90
N LYS A 92 -7.32 3.77 -11.46
CA LYS A 92 -5.92 4.14 -11.54
C LYS A 92 -5.51 4.73 -10.20
N CYS A 93 -4.54 4.11 -9.54
CA CYS A 93 -4.07 4.51 -8.24
C CYS A 93 -2.58 4.82 -8.28
N ARG A 94 -2.16 5.67 -7.36
CA ARG A 94 -0.76 6.03 -7.21
C ARG A 94 -0.41 6.01 -5.73
N TYR A 95 0.67 5.29 -5.40
CA TYR A 95 1.24 5.36 -4.07
C TYR A 95 2.24 6.50 -4.01
N ASN A 96 2.04 7.39 -3.05
CA ASN A 96 2.98 8.45 -2.72
C ASN A 96 3.67 8.05 -1.43
N SER A 97 4.98 7.85 -1.47
CA SER A 97 5.78 7.39 -0.33
C SER A 97 6.85 8.42 0.02
N THR A 98 6.96 8.75 1.29
CA THR A 98 7.91 9.73 1.81
C THR A 98 8.64 9.14 3.01
N LEU A 99 9.98 9.20 3.02
CA LEU A 99 10.77 8.80 4.18
C LEU A 99 10.58 9.83 5.30
N VAL A 100 10.02 9.39 6.43
CA VAL A 100 9.67 10.25 7.57
C VAL A 100 10.74 10.21 8.64
N GLU A 101 11.25 9.02 8.97
CA GLU A 101 12.16 8.82 10.09
C GLU A 101 13.13 7.68 9.81
N VAL A 102 14.36 7.82 10.29
CA VAL A 102 15.40 6.80 10.24
C VAL A 102 15.96 6.65 11.65
N THR A 103 15.92 5.45 12.20
CA THR A 103 16.37 5.17 13.56
C THR A 103 17.35 4.00 13.56
N GLU A 104 18.56 4.22 14.12
CA GLU A 104 19.51 3.15 14.33
C GLU A 104 19.04 2.23 15.46
N LYS A 105 19.14 0.92 15.23
CA LYS A 105 18.81 -0.11 16.21
C LYS A 105 20.03 -1.01 16.50
N PRO A 106 20.11 -1.64 17.66
CA PRO A 106 21.21 -2.56 17.96
C PRO A 106 21.30 -3.72 16.96
N GLY A 107 22.50 -4.20 16.68
CA GLY A 107 22.74 -5.34 15.81
C GLY A 107 22.75 -5.02 14.31
N ASP A 108 23.35 -3.91 13.94
CA ASP A 108 23.52 -3.49 12.55
C ASP A 108 22.19 -3.42 11.79
N ARG A 109 21.21 -2.77 12.42
CA ARG A 109 19.85 -2.61 11.89
C ARG A 109 19.45 -1.14 11.87
N TRP A 110 18.62 -0.81 10.90
CA TRP A 110 18.03 0.51 10.79
C TRP A 110 16.52 0.40 10.60
N LEU A 111 15.76 1.13 11.39
CA LEU A 111 14.30 1.22 11.25
C LEU A 111 13.96 2.45 10.41
N LEU A 112 13.31 2.21 9.28
CA LEU A 112 12.84 3.27 8.39
C LEU A 112 11.33 3.41 8.52
N LYS A 113 10.86 4.64 8.69
CA LYS A 113 9.41 4.94 8.65
C LYS A 113 9.09 5.70 7.37
N PHE A 114 8.12 5.17 6.63
CA PHE A 114 7.60 5.80 5.43
C PHE A 114 6.15 6.22 5.62
N GLY A 115 5.84 7.47 5.32
CA GLY A 115 4.45 7.90 5.15
C GLY A 115 3.97 7.48 3.77
N ILE A 116 2.86 6.74 3.70
CA ILE A 116 2.28 6.25 2.45
C ILE A 116 0.87 6.77 2.31
N GLU A 117 0.55 7.27 1.12
CA GLU A 117 -0.80 7.67 0.75
C GLU A 117 -1.18 7.00 -0.58
N LEU A 118 -2.38 6.40 -0.62
CA LEU A 118 -2.95 5.86 -1.85
C LEU A 118 -3.84 6.92 -2.50
N GLU A 119 -3.36 7.51 -3.56
CA GLU A 119 -4.13 8.46 -4.37
C GLU A 119 -4.95 7.71 -5.43
N ILE A 120 -6.22 8.06 -5.55
CA ILE A 120 -7.14 7.48 -6.54
C ILE A 120 -7.44 8.55 -7.59
N GLU A 121 -7.19 8.25 -8.87
CA GLU A 121 -7.46 9.20 -9.94
C GLU A 121 -8.91 9.68 -9.93
N GLY A 122 -9.11 10.99 -9.99
CA GLY A 122 -10.43 11.61 -10.00
C GLY A 122 -11.11 11.74 -8.64
N GLN A 123 -10.46 11.35 -7.55
CA GLN A 123 -10.99 11.51 -6.19
C GLN A 123 -10.12 12.45 -5.36
N GLU A 124 -10.77 13.28 -4.54
CA GLU A 124 -10.08 14.21 -3.64
C GLU A 124 -9.48 13.50 -2.43
N LYS A 125 -10.23 12.53 -1.89
CA LYS A 125 -9.80 11.79 -0.71
C LYS A 125 -8.95 10.58 -1.09
N PRO A 126 -7.88 10.29 -0.33
CA PRO A 126 -7.08 9.09 -0.57
C PRO A 126 -7.83 7.81 -0.21
N GLY A 127 -7.41 6.69 -0.79
CA GLY A 127 -7.92 5.38 -0.42
C GLY A 127 -7.47 4.98 0.97
N PHE A 128 -6.19 5.16 1.27
CA PHE A 128 -5.67 5.02 2.63
C PHE A 128 -4.48 5.95 2.87
N VAL A 129 -4.19 6.15 4.16
CA VAL A 129 -2.94 6.72 4.64
C VAL A 129 -2.33 5.77 5.67
N ALA A 130 -1.02 5.61 5.67
CA ALA A 130 -0.33 4.70 6.58
C ALA A 130 1.08 5.20 6.90
N GLU A 131 1.61 4.76 8.03
CA GLU A 131 3.02 4.88 8.39
C GLU A 131 3.61 3.48 8.43
N ASN A 132 4.33 3.11 7.38
CA ASN A 132 4.97 1.80 7.25
C ASN A 132 6.35 1.81 7.90
N LEU A 133 6.67 0.73 8.59
CA LEU A 133 7.96 0.50 9.22
C LEU A 133 8.69 -0.64 8.51
N ALA A 134 9.88 -0.33 8.01
CA ALA A 134 10.76 -1.32 7.39
C ALA A 134 12.05 -1.44 8.20
N MET A 135 12.47 -2.67 8.49
CA MET A 135 13.74 -2.95 9.14
C MET A 135 14.78 -3.31 8.09
N ILE A 136 15.87 -2.56 8.06
CA ILE A 136 17.00 -2.80 7.16
C ILE A 136 18.14 -3.44 7.98
N PHE A 137 18.68 -4.52 7.46
CA PHE A 137 19.83 -5.23 8.02
C PHE A 137 21.06 -4.96 7.15
N VAL A 138 22.11 -4.46 7.78
CA VAL A 138 23.37 -4.10 7.10
C VAL A 138 24.56 -4.90 7.54
#